data_b6ed5e246fffc3a7c904c5f7a46d34cf
#
_entry.id   b6ed5e246fffc3a7c904c5f7a46d34cf
#
_cell.length_a   1.000
_cell.length_b   1.000
_cell.length_c   1.000
_cell.angle_alpha   90.00
_cell.angle_beta   90.00
_cell.angle_gamma   90.00
#
_symmetry.space_group_name_H-M   'P 1'
#
loop_
_entity.id
_entity.type
_entity.pdbx_description
1 polymer ?
#
loop_
_entity_poly.entity_id
_entity_poly.type
_entity_poly.pdbx_seq_one_letter_code
_entity_poly.pdbx_strand_id
1 'polypeptide(L)'
;MYSFNSRIRYSEVDKNAELTIEALINYFQDCTIFQTEDGPANMAYLNDLGAAWVLNSWQIDILRHPKLNEEVVIGTVPYMIKGPMGFRNFFMDTAGGERLAVANSIWTLFDFNKGVPIKATDRMIEAYPVEDKLEMDYGSRKIAIPEDGTRYEAEEIVVRNYHLDTNNHVNNGQYIRMALDSLKAQNVKVSHLRAEYKKQALLGDIIHPVVIENNLGDNNIYTVSLNNDEGETVCVIQLTV
;
A
#
# COMPACT_ATOMS: atom_id res chain seq x y z
N MET A 1 19.52 2.89 1.82
CA MET A 1 18.33 3.54 2.43
C MET A 1 18.14 4.91 1.79
N TYR A 2 16.91 5.29 1.52
CA TYR A 2 16.53 6.63 1.05
C TYR A 2 15.49 7.20 2.04
N SER A 3 15.51 8.50 2.31
CA SER A 3 14.55 9.13 3.21
C SER A 3 14.36 10.61 2.90
N PHE A 4 13.21 11.14 3.29
CA PHE A 4 12.90 12.56 3.22
C PHE A 4 12.15 13.03 4.48
N ASN A 5 12.23 14.32 4.76
CA ASN A 5 11.53 14.93 5.87
C ASN A 5 10.21 15.54 5.39
N SER A 6 9.19 15.46 6.22
CA SER A 6 7.90 16.09 5.97
C SER A 6 7.26 16.57 7.26
N ARG A 7 6.10 17.19 7.12
CA ARG A 7 5.21 17.59 8.21
C ARG A 7 3.81 17.15 7.86
N ILE A 8 3.09 16.51 8.79
CA ILE A 8 1.72 16.05 8.57
C ILE A 8 0.82 17.25 8.29
N ARG A 9 0.16 17.25 7.12
CA ARG A 9 -0.63 18.36 6.61
C ARG A 9 -2.10 18.23 6.99
N TYR A 10 -2.82 19.33 6.99
CA TYR A 10 -4.27 19.35 7.27
C TYR A 10 -5.09 18.49 6.30
N SER A 11 -4.68 18.38 5.03
CA SER A 11 -5.34 17.55 4.00
C SER A 11 -5.10 16.04 4.16
N GLU A 12 -4.25 15.62 5.07
CA GLU A 12 -3.81 14.25 5.25
C GLU A 12 -4.38 13.58 6.51
N VAL A 13 -5.09 14.37 7.33
CA VAL A 13 -5.61 13.91 8.62
C VAL A 13 -7.12 13.71 8.59
N ASP A 14 -7.59 12.85 9.48
CA ASP A 14 -8.99 12.61 9.75
C ASP A 14 -9.60 13.68 10.69
N LYS A 15 -10.86 13.47 11.08
CA LYS A 15 -11.59 14.35 12.03
C LYS A 15 -10.98 14.40 13.43
N ASN A 16 -10.11 13.48 13.79
CA ASN A 16 -9.39 13.42 15.07
C ASN A 16 -8.03 14.11 14.97
N ALA A 17 -7.71 14.73 13.80
CA ALA A 17 -6.42 15.30 13.48
C ALA A 17 -5.28 14.27 13.51
N GLU A 18 -5.56 12.99 13.22
CA GLU A 18 -4.60 11.91 13.07
C GLU A 18 -4.43 11.56 11.58
N LEU A 19 -3.19 11.20 11.18
CA LEU A 19 -2.86 10.83 9.80
C LEU A 19 -3.74 9.66 9.35
N THR A 20 -4.38 9.80 8.18
CA THR A 20 -5.14 8.72 7.56
C THR A 20 -4.22 7.62 7.03
N ILE A 21 -4.71 6.38 6.96
CA ILE A 21 -3.93 5.26 6.43
C ILE A 21 -3.65 5.46 4.95
N GLU A 22 -4.59 6.02 4.19
CA GLU A 22 -4.39 6.39 2.80
C GLU A 22 -3.20 7.34 2.65
N ALA A 23 -3.13 8.40 3.47
CA ALA A 23 -2.03 9.36 3.44
C ALA A 23 -0.70 8.73 3.87
N LEU A 24 -0.69 7.80 4.85
CA LEU A 24 0.51 7.04 5.22
C LEU A 24 1.06 6.25 4.03
N ILE A 25 0.18 5.56 3.29
CA ILE A 25 0.56 4.80 2.09
C ILE A 25 1.07 5.74 1.00
N ASN A 26 0.45 6.90 0.82
CA ASN A 26 0.91 7.90 -0.14
C ASN A 26 2.33 8.38 0.20
N TYR A 27 2.66 8.65 1.47
CA TYR A 27 4.02 8.98 1.90
C TYR A 27 5.03 7.87 1.55
N PHE A 28 4.67 6.60 1.72
CA PHE A 28 5.54 5.48 1.34
C PHE A 28 5.71 5.36 -0.18
N GLN A 29 4.67 5.58 -0.94
CA GLN A 29 4.73 5.61 -2.41
C GLN A 29 5.58 6.79 -2.90
N ASP A 30 5.36 8.00 -2.35
CA ASP A 30 6.17 9.19 -2.68
C ASP A 30 7.64 8.94 -2.40
N CYS A 31 7.98 8.32 -1.25
CA CYS A 31 9.37 7.98 -0.90
C CYS A 31 10.02 7.07 -1.97
N THR A 32 9.23 6.13 -2.53
CA THR A 32 9.70 5.25 -3.61
C THR A 32 9.92 6.04 -4.91
N ILE A 33 9.00 6.92 -5.26
CA ILE A 33 9.09 7.74 -6.48
C ILE A 33 10.28 8.69 -6.39
N PHE A 34 10.48 9.36 -5.24
CA PHE A 34 11.63 10.24 -5.02
C PHE A 34 12.95 9.48 -5.14
N GLN A 35 13.08 8.29 -4.50
CA GLN A 35 14.26 7.46 -4.67
C GLN A 35 14.49 7.08 -6.14
N THR A 36 13.43 6.78 -6.88
CA THR A 36 13.52 6.41 -8.30
C THR A 36 13.98 7.60 -9.14
N GLU A 37 13.42 8.80 -8.93
CA GLU A 37 13.78 10.01 -9.68
C GLU A 37 15.21 10.47 -9.39
N ASP A 38 15.65 10.38 -8.15
CA ASP A 38 17.02 10.76 -7.74
C ASP A 38 18.07 9.72 -8.17
N GLY A 39 17.64 8.54 -8.60
CA GLY A 39 18.50 7.42 -8.96
C GLY A 39 18.79 7.28 -10.46
N PRO A 40 19.73 6.39 -10.85
CA PRO A 40 20.10 6.19 -12.25
C PRO A 40 18.98 5.51 -13.08
N ALA A 41 18.05 4.79 -12.45
CA ALA A 41 16.91 4.13 -13.12
C ALA A 41 15.61 4.91 -12.88
N ASN A 42 15.62 6.21 -13.24
CA ASN A 42 14.49 7.12 -13.04
C ASN A 42 13.28 6.78 -13.92
N MET A 43 12.18 7.53 -13.77
CA MET A 43 10.93 7.29 -14.51
C MET A 43 11.11 7.39 -16.02
N ALA A 44 11.99 8.29 -16.52
CA ALA A 44 12.29 8.38 -17.94
C ALA A 44 12.90 7.07 -18.46
N TYR A 45 13.88 6.51 -17.73
CA TYR A 45 14.48 5.21 -18.08
C TYR A 45 13.44 4.07 -18.05
N LEU A 46 12.56 4.04 -17.04
CA LEU A 46 11.51 3.02 -16.94
C LEU A 46 10.52 3.13 -18.10
N ASN A 47 10.14 4.36 -18.47
CA ASN A 47 9.23 4.64 -19.60
C ASN A 47 9.88 4.22 -20.93
N ASP A 48 11.15 4.52 -21.16
CA ASP A 48 11.88 4.11 -22.38
C ASP A 48 11.97 2.58 -22.49
N LEU A 49 12.05 1.88 -21.35
CA LEU A 49 12.03 0.42 -21.28
C LEU A 49 10.60 -0.16 -21.47
N GLY A 50 9.55 0.66 -21.33
CA GLY A 50 8.16 0.23 -21.32
C GLY A 50 7.82 -0.62 -20.10
N ALA A 51 8.49 -0.41 -18.97
CA ALA A 51 8.35 -1.20 -17.77
C ALA A 51 8.07 -0.35 -16.54
N ALA A 52 7.40 -0.94 -15.54
CA ALA A 52 7.22 -0.32 -14.23
C ALA A 52 7.23 -1.37 -13.11
N TRP A 53 7.52 -0.90 -11.91
CA TRP A 53 7.32 -1.67 -10.69
C TRP A 53 5.85 -1.65 -10.28
N VAL A 54 5.19 -2.80 -10.36
CA VAL A 54 3.79 -2.99 -9.97
C VAL A 54 3.73 -3.53 -8.55
N LEU A 55 3.01 -2.86 -7.68
CA LEU A 55 2.83 -3.28 -6.30
C LEU A 55 1.93 -4.51 -6.21
N ASN A 56 2.39 -5.55 -5.52
CA ASN A 56 1.62 -6.77 -5.28
C ASN A 56 0.98 -6.80 -3.89
N SER A 57 1.68 -6.28 -2.89
CA SER A 57 1.17 -6.30 -1.51
C SER A 57 1.80 -5.27 -0.61
N TRP A 58 1.02 -4.87 0.39
CA TRP A 58 1.46 -4.18 1.59
C TRP A 58 1.26 -5.04 2.83
N GLN A 59 2.16 -4.88 3.79
CA GLN A 59 1.96 -5.17 5.19
C GLN A 59 2.47 -3.96 5.97
N ILE A 60 1.66 -3.40 6.86
CA ILE A 60 1.97 -2.17 7.59
C ILE A 60 1.59 -2.37 9.05
N ASP A 61 2.54 -2.13 9.95
CA ASP A 61 2.33 -2.03 11.39
C ASP A 61 2.33 -0.57 11.78
N ILE A 62 1.26 -0.11 12.44
CA ILE A 62 1.09 1.26 12.91
C ILE A 62 1.22 1.25 14.43
N LEU A 63 2.36 1.72 14.92
CA LEU A 63 2.68 1.76 16.35
C LEU A 63 1.99 2.95 17.04
N ARG A 64 1.91 4.07 16.32
CA ARG A 64 1.20 5.27 16.73
C ARG A 64 0.78 6.08 15.49
N HIS A 65 -0.45 6.56 15.47
CA HIS A 65 -0.91 7.44 14.41
C HIS A 65 -0.27 8.84 14.56
N PRO A 66 0.44 9.34 13.53
CA PRO A 66 0.99 10.69 13.53
C PRO A 66 -0.13 11.74 13.61
N LYS A 67 0.17 12.87 14.24
CA LYS A 67 -0.81 13.95 14.41
C LYS A 67 -0.58 15.10 13.46
N LEU A 68 -1.62 15.88 13.24
CA LEU A 68 -1.54 17.12 12.47
C LEU A 68 -0.34 17.97 12.95
N ASN A 69 0.43 18.48 11.99
CA ASN A 69 1.60 19.35 12.22
C ASN A 69 2.83 18.65 12.83
N GLU A 70 2.78 17.34 13.06
CA GLU A 70 3.93 16.56 13.53
C GLU A 70 5.01 16.49 12.43
N GLU A 71 6.27 16.71 12.81
CA GLU A 71 7.42 16.57 11.92
C GLU A 71 7.84 15.11 11.87
N VAL A 72 7.98 14.58 10.65
CA VAL A 72 8.22 13.16 10.40
C VAL A 72 9.34 12.95 9.38
N VAL A 73 9.99 11.81 9.51
CA VAL A 73 10.98 11.27 8.57
C VAL A 73 10.39 10.03 7.93
N ILE A 74 10.28 10.01 6.61
CA ILE A 74 9.81 8.86 5.85
C ILE A 74 10.98 8.22 5.15
N GLY A 75 11.13 6.91 5.27
CA GLY A 75 12.23 6.19 4.64
C GLY A 75 11.82 4.90 3.97
N THR A 76 12.67 4.47 3.02
CA THR A 76 12.53 3.19 2.31
C THR A 76 13.85 2.46 2.21
N VAL A 77 13.79 1.14 2.38
CA VAL A 77 14.93 0.23 2.41
C VAL A 77 14.66 -0.96 1.49
N PRO A 78 15.18 -0.95 0.25
CA PRO A 78 15.21 -2.17 -0.56
C PRO A 78 16.05 -3.23 0.14
N TYR A 79 15.51 -4.43 0.38
CA TYR A 79 16.26 -5.47 1.07
C TYR A 79 16.47 -6.74 0.23
N MET A 80 15.77 -6.88 -0.91
CA MET A 80 15.97 -8.00 -1.82
C MET A 80 15.42 -7.68 -3.20
N ILE A 81 16.19 -8.07 -4.24
CA ILE A 81 15.70 -8.17 -5.63
C ILE A 81 15.95 -9.60 -6.08
N LYS A 82 14.88 -10.30 -6.49
CA LYS A 82 14.97 -11.70 -6.92
C LYS A 82 14.14 -11.92 -8.20
N GLY A 83 14.84 -12.07 -9.32
CA GLY A 83 14.20 -12.21 -10.64
C GLY A 83 13.38 -10.95 -10.96
N PRO A 84 12.07 -11.08 -11.23
CA PRO A 84 11.20 -9.93 -11.47
C PRO A 84 10.69 -9.27 -10.17
N MET A 85 11.01 -9.81 -9.01
CA MET A 85 10.46 -9.39 -7.73
C MET A 85 11.39 -8.44 -7.00
N GLY A 86 10.84 -7.32 -6.50
CA GLY A 86 11.48 -6.40 -5.58
C GLY A 86 10.79 -6.42 -4.22
N PHE A 87 11.59 -6.39 -3.15
CA PHE A 87 11.12 -6.38 -1.78
C PHE A 87 11.75 -5.20 -1.05
N ARG A 88 10.91 -4.40 -0.38
CA ARG A 88 11.40 -3.25 0.37
C ARG A 88 10.58 -2.97 1.61
N ASN A 89 11.27 -2.47 2.61
CA ASN A 89 10.67 -1.92 3.80
C ASN A 89 10.48 -0.41 3.66
N PHE A 90 9.58 0.09 4.51
CA PHE A 90 9.38 1.51 4.73
C PHE A 90 9.26 1.77 6.23
N PHE A 91 9.50 2.99 6.60
CA PHE A 91 9.25 3.47 7.94
C PHE A 91 8.79 4.92 7.94
N MET A 92 8.07 5.27 8.98
CA MET A 92 7.80 6.64 9.33
C MET A 92 8.22 6.83 10.79
N ASP A 93 9.11 7.77 11.03
CA ASP A 93 9.61 8.13 12.36
C ASP A 93 9.27 9.58 12.67
N THR A 94 9.22 9.94 13.95
CA THR A 94 9.25 11.35 14.34
C THR A 94 10.62 11.95 14.03
N ALA A 95 10.72 13.27 14.01
CA ALA A 95 12.02 13.96 13.93
C ALA A 95 12.97 13.58 15.09
N GLY A 96 12.42 13.11 16.22
CA GLY A 96 13.18 12.62 17.37
C GLY A 96 13.57 11.14 17.30
N GLY A 97 13.20 10.42 16.24
CA GLY A 97 13.57 9.01 16.03
C GLY A 97 12.61 7.98 16.65
N GLU A 98 11.43 8.39 17.16
CA GLU A 98 10.39 7.44 17.57
C GLU A 98 9.77 6.80 16.32
N ARG A 99 9.74 5.45 16.24
CA ARG A 99 9.06 4.73 15.16
C ARG A 99 7.55 4.87 15.29
N LEU A 100 6.89 5.40 14.23
CA LEU A 100 5.44 5.57 14.14
C LEU A 100 4.77 4.46 13.35
N ALA A 101 5.41 4.04 12.24
CA ALA A 101 4.97 2.94 11.43
C ALA A 101 6.14 2.24 10.74
N VAL A 102 5.99 0.96 10.47
CA VAL A 102 6.91 0.16 9.66
C VAL A 102 6.12 -0.65 8.64
N ALA A 103 6.66 -0.83 7.45
CA ALA A 103 5.97 -1.56 6.40
C ALA A 103 6.89 -2.47 5.60
N ASN A 104 6.30 -3.52 5.05
CA ASN A 104 6.88 -4.38 4.03
C ASN A 104 6.04 -4.32 2.76
N SER A 105 6.68 -4.27 1.62
CA SER A 105 6.02 -4.30 0.32
C SER A 105 6.71 -5.26 -0.64
N ILE A 106 5.93 -5.82 -1.55
CA ILE A 106 6.40 -6.72 -2.60
C ILE A 106 5.94 -6.16 -3.94
N TRP A 107 6.89 -6.08 -4.87
CA TRP A 107 6.71 -5.49 -6.19
C TRP A 107 7.10 -6.47 -7.27
N THR A 108 6.49 -6.34 -8.46
CA THR A 108 6.88 -7.06 -9.67
C THR A 108 7.27 -6.06 -10.74
N LEU A 109 8.46 -6.20 -11.31
CA LEU A 109 8.85 -5.45 -12.50
C LEU A 109 8.14 -6.06 -13.71
N PHE A 110 7.29 -5.27 -14.36
CA PHE A 110 6.43 -5.70 -15.46
C PHE A 110 6.74 -4.91 -16.73
N ASP A 111 6.93 -5.60 -17.84
CA ASP A 111 7.07 -5.02 -19.18
C ASP A 111 5.70 -4.95 -19.84
N PHE A 112 5.16 -3.75 -19.98
CA PHE A 112 3.83 -3.52 -20.54
C PHE A 112 3.78 -3.71 -22.05
N ASN A 113 4.92 -3.60 -22.75
CA ASN A 113 4.98 -3.85 -24.19
C ASN A 113 4.88 -5.36 -24.50
N LYS A 114 5.44 -6.20 -23.63
CA LYS A 114 5.42 -7.66 -23.77
C LYS A 114 4.31 -8.33 -22.96
N GLY A 115 3.72 -7.62 -21.99
CA GLY A 115 2.67 -8.18 -21.12
C GLY A 115 3.19 -9.24 -20.13
N VAL A 116 4.48 -9.20 -19.73
CA VAL A 116 5.09 -10.20 -18.85
C VAL A 116 6.01 -9.58 -17.79
N PRO A 117 6.19 -10.23 -16.64
CA PRO A 117 7.23 -9.86 -15.68
C PRO A 117 8.63 -10.03 -16.29
N ILE A 118 9.52 -9.09 -15.99
CA ILE A 118 10.92 -9.13 -16.44
C ILE A 118 11.88 -9.00 -15.26
N LYS A 119 13.12 -9.48 -15.44
CA LYS A 119 14.18 -9.32 -14.44
C LYS A 119 14.64 -7.87 -14.38
N ALA A 120 15.01 -7.42 -13.19
CA ALA A 120 15.67 -6.13 -13.02
C ALA A 120 16.97 -6.06 -13.83
N THR A 121 17.20 -4.92 -14.47
CA THR A 121 18.44 -4.65 -15.18
C THR A 121 19.56 -4.31 -14.19
N ASP A 122 20.83 -4.39 -14.63
CA ASP A 122 21.97 -4.01 -13.78
C ASP A 122 21.85 -2.55 -13.31
N ARG A 123 21.35 -1.66 -14.17
CA ARG A 123 21.09 -0.26 -13.82
C ARG A 123 20.05 -0.10 -12.72
N MET A 124 19.01 -0.96 -12.68
CA MET A 124 18.02 -0.95 -11.61
C MET A 124 18.59 -1.53 -10.31
N ILE A 125 19.43 -2.58 -10.40
CA ILE A 125 20.11 -3.16 -9.24
C ILE A 125 21.05 -2.11 -8.60
N GLU A 126 21.74 -1.35 -9.41
CA GLU A 126 22.59 -0.24 -8.95
C GLU A 126 21.76 0.90 -8.31
N ALA A 127 20.58 1.21 -8.88
CA ALA A 127 19.69 2.24 -8.37
C ALA A 127 19.07 1.90 -6.99
N TYR A 128 18.93 0.60 -6.70
CA TYR A 128 18.29 0.13 -5.48
C TYR A 128 19.24 -0.77 -4.67
N PRO A 129 20.31 -0.21 -4.06
CA PRO A 129 21.22 -0.99 -3.23
C PRO A 129 20.45 -1.64 -2.09
N VAL A 130 20.63 -2.96 -1.96
CA VAL A 130 19.94 -3.74 -0.91
C VAL A 130 20.67 -3.61 0.40
N GLU A 131 19.91 -3.51 1.48
CA GLU A 131 20.35 -3.44 2.86
C GLU A 131 19.63 -4.50 3.71
N ASP A 132 19.97 -4.62 4.98
CA ASP A 132 19.27 -5.51 5.89
C ASP A 132 17.81 -5.07 6.06
N LYS A 133 16.91 -6.05 6.09
CA LYS A 133 15.49 -5.79 6.31
C LYS A 133 15.23 -5.25 7.71
N LEU A 134 14.24 -4.38 7.83
CA LEU A 134 13.83 -3.83 9.12
C LEU A 134 13.22 -4.92 10.02
N GLU A 135 13.31 -4.73 11.32
CA GLU A 135 12.66 -5.62 12.30
C GLU A 135 11.14 -5.40 12.26
N MET A 136 10.42 -6.44 11.87
CA MET A 136 8.96 -6.53 11.91
C MET A 136 8.55 -8.01 11.74
N ASP A 137 7.31 -8.34 12.00
CA ASP A 137 6.76 -9.64 11.62
C ASP A 137 6.49 -9.66 10.10
N TYR A 138 6.90 -10.73 9.41
CA TYR A 138 6.76 -10.86 7.96
C TYR A 138 5.73 -11.93 7.61
N GLY A 139 4.51 -11.48 7.33
CA GLY A 139 3.42 -12.35 6.91
C GLY A 139 3.53 -12.81 5.44
N SER A 140 2.72 -13.80 5.10
CA SER A 140 2.54 -14.22 3.71
C SER A 140 1.96 -13.09 2.85
N ARG A 141 2.42 -12.95 1.60
CA ARG A 141 1.82 -12.00 0.64
C ARG A 141 0.33 -12.27 0.41
N LYS A 142 -0.05 -13.56 0.32
CA LYS A 142 -1.43 -13.95 0.07
C LYS A 142 -2.26 -13.78 1.34
N ILE A 143 -3.46 -13.23 1.16
CA ILE A 143 -4.47 -13.07 2.20
C ILE A 143 -5.60 -14.05 1.92
N ALA A 144 -5.82 -14.99 2.84
CA ALA A 144 -6.97 -15.87 2.77
C ALA A 144 -8.24 -15.07 3.13
N ILE A 145 -9.30 -15.28 2.36
CA ILE A 145 -10.63 -14.76 2.71
C ILE A 145 -11.24 -15.80 3.66
N PRO A 146 -11.58 -15.41 4.92
CA PRO A 146 -12.15 -16.33 5.89
C PRO A 146 -13.49 -16.90 5.40
N GLU A 147 -13.76 -18.17 5.74
CA GLU A 147 -15.06 -18.82 5.50
C GLU A 147 -16.02 -18.57 6.66
N ASP A 148 -15.49 -18.31 7.86
CA ASP A 148 -16.20 -17.99 9.10
C ASP A 148 -16.19 -16.49 9.39
N GLY A 149 -17.02 -16.05 10.32
CA GLY A 149 -17.18 -14.65 10.71
C GLY A 149 -18.51 -14.04 10.26
N THR A 150 -18.73 -12.79 10.67
CA THR A 150 -19.90 -12.02 10.26
C THR A 150 -19.67 -11.41 8.90
N ARG A 151 -20.35 -11.92 7.88
CA ARG A 151 -20.23 -11.48 6.49
C ARG A 151 -21.34 -10.51 6.12
N TYR A 152 -20.99 -9.43 5.40
CA TYR A 152 -21.96 -8.52 4.79
C TYR A 152 -21.38 -7.87 3.50
N GLU A 153 -22.28 -7.48 2.63
CA GLU A 153 -21.98 -6.65 1.47
C GLU A 153 -22.13 -5.17 1.87
N ALA A 154 -21.21 -4.33 1.40
CA ALA A 154 -21.28 -2.89 1.56
C ALA A 154 -21.81 -2.23 0.27
N GLU A 155 -22.00 -0.90 0.30
CA GLU A 155 -22.45 -0.16 -0.87
C GLU A 155 -21.43 -0.27 -2.01
N GLU A 156 -21.94 -0.35 -3.23
CA GLU A 156 -21.14 -0.35 -4.46
C GLU A 156 -20.35 0.96 -4.61
N ILE A 157 -19.13 0.86 -5.10
CA ILE A 157 -18.25 2.01 -5.29
C ILE A 157 -17.94 2.15 -6.79
N VAL A 158 -18.40 3.23 -7.40
CA VAL A 158 -18.05 3.55 -8.79
C VAL A 158 -16.69 4.25 -8.83
N VAL A 159 -15.75 3.71 -9.59
CA VAL A 159 -14.41 4.32 -9.78
C VAL A 159 -14.56 5.67 -10.50
N ARG A 160 -14.03 6.71 -9.89
CA ARG A 160 -14.05 8.10 -10.38
C ARG A 160 -12.64 8.61 -10.65
N ASN A 161 -12.51 9.73 -11.36
CA ASN A 161 -11.22 10.34 -11.70
C ASN A 161 -10.31 10.59 -10.49
N TYR A 162 -10.85 10.94 -9.32
CA TYR A 162 -10.07 11.19 -8.12
C TYR A 162 -9.52 9.92 -7.45
N HIS A 163 -9.96 8.74 -7.88
CA HIS A 163 -9.37 7.47 -7.46
C HIS A 163 -8.13 7.09 -8.26
N LEU A 164 -7.91 7.73 -9.43
CA LEU A 164 -6.90 7.29 -10.38
C LEU A 164 -5.51 7.88 -10.10
N ASP A 165 -4.50 7.10 -10.40
CA ASP A 165 -3.10 7.52 -10.48
C ASP A 165 -2.72 8.01 -11.90
N THR A 166 -1.45 8.33 -12.10
CA THR A 166 -0.88 8.77 -13.39
C THR A 166 -0.92 7.72 -14.49
N ASN A 167 -1.16 6.45 -14.14
CA ASN A 167 -1.30 5.34 -15.09
C ASN A 167 -2.76 5.06 -15.47
N ASN A 168 -3.71 5.92 -15.03
CA ASN A 168 -5.14 5.75 -15.19
C ASN A 168 -5.72 4.49 -14.52
N HIS A 169 -5.07 3.99 -13.48
CA HIS A 169 -5.54 2.91 -12.63
C HIS A 169 -5.91 3.44 -11.25
N VAL A 170 -6.76 2.74 -10.53
CA VAL A 170 -7.05 3.07 -9.14
C VAL A 170 -5.75 3.05 -8.32
N ASN A 171 -5.43 4.16 -7.67
CA ASN A 171 -4.25 4.28 -6.79
C ASN A 171 -4.32 3.26 -5.65
N ASN A 172 -3.20 2.68 -5.27
CA ASN A 172 -3.12 1.64 -4.24
C ASN A 172 -3.72 2.09 -2.89
N GLY A 173 -3.53 3.35 -2.50
CA GLY A 173 -4.11 3.93 -1.28
C GLY A 173 -5.65 4.04 -1.35
N GLN A 174 -6.21 4.23 -2.54
CA GLN A 174 -7.67 4.34 -2.71
C GLN A 174 -8.39 3.01 -2.43
N TYR A 175 -7.80 1.86 -2.78
CA TYR A 175 -8.38 0.56 -2.39
C TYR A 175 -8.47 0.41 -0.87
N ILE A 176 -7.49 0.93 -0.13
CA ILE A 176 -7.51 0.90 1.34
C ILE A 176 -8.62 1.81 1.87
N ARG A 177 -8.78 2.99 1.30
CA ARG A 177 -9.87 3.90 1.63
C ARG A 177 -11.23 3.27 1.35
N MET A 178 -11.42 2.67 0.16
CA MET A 178 -12.65 1.95 -0.20
C MET A 178 -12.97 0.85 0.83
N ALA A 179 -11.95 0.09 1.27
CA ALA A 179 -12.14 -0.94 2.28
C ALA A 179 -12.54 -0.35 3.64
N LEU A 180 -11.91 0.74 4.09
CA LEU A 180 -12.25 1.41 5.34
C LEU A 180 -13.67 2.01 5.31
N ASP A 181 -14.03 2.65 4.21
CA ASP A 181 -15.36 3.26 3.99
C ASP A 181 -16.48 2.17 3.93
N SER A 182 -16.12 0.93 3.63
CA SER A 182 -17.05 -0.22 3.59
C SER A 182 -17.37 -0.80 4.98
N LEU A 183 -16.61 -0.41 6.03
CA LEU A 183 -16.83 -0.92 7.37
C LEU A 183 -18.06 -0.26 8.02
N LYS A 184 -18.90 -1.07 8.66
CA LYS A 184 -20.01 -0.56 9.50
C LYS A 184 -19.52 0.08 10.79
N ALA A 185 -18.37 -0.36 11.29
CA ALA A 185 -17.74 0.21 12.47
C ALA A 185 -17.21 1.63 12.16
N GLN A 186 -17.53 2.58 13.03
CA GLN A 186 -17.06 3.95 12.92
C GLN A 186 -15.81 4.16 13.78
N ASN A 187 -14.93 5.06 13.33
CA ASN A 187 -13.71 5.45 14.06
C ASN A 187 -12.76 4.27 14.33
N VAL A 188 -12.60 3.41 13.32
CA VAL A 188 -11.72 2.25 13.38
C VAL A 188 -10.26 2.72 13.49
N LYS A 189 -9.58 2.33 14.56
CA LYS A 189 -8.15 2.64 14.75
C LYS A 189 -7.31 1.42 14.37
N VAL A 190 -6.84 1.40 13.14
CA VAL A 190 -6.07 0.28 12.60
C VAL A 190 -4.67 0.26 13.19
N SER A 191 -4.27 -0.88 13.76
CA SER A 191 -2.92 -1.15 14.26
C SER A 191 -2.08 -1.96 13.28
N HIS A 192 -2.72 -2.83 12.48
CA HIS A 192 -2.05 -3.64 11.47
C HIS A 192 -2.91 -3.71 10.20
N LEU A 193 -2.26 -3.58 9.04
CA LEU A 193 -2.90 -3.65 7.72
C LEU A 193 -2.12 -4.59 6.82
N ARG A 194 -2.85 -5.41 6.08
CA ARG A 194 -2.32 -6.14 4.93
C ARG A 194 -3.20 -5.88 3.72
N ALA A 195 -2.58 -5.74 2.54
CA ALA A 195 -3.29 -5.63 1.27
C ALA A 195 -2.64 -6.52 0.22
N GLU A 196 -3.44 -7.25 -0.54
CA GLU A 196 -3.03 -8.04 -1.70
C GLU A 196 -3.73 -7.49 -2.94
N TYR A 197 -2.97 -6.91 -3.87
CA TYR A 197 -3.46 -6.39 -5.14
C TYR A 197 -3.41 -7.50 -6.20
N LYS A 198 -4.54 -7.80 -6.83
CA LYS A 198 -4.67 -8.92 -7.77
C LYS A 198 -4.96 -8.46 -9.20
N LYS A 199 -5.80 -7.44 -9.35
CA LYS A 199 -6.20 -6.85 -10.63
C LYS A 199 -6.28 -5.34 -10.50
N GLN A 200 -6.16 -4.66 -11.62
CA GLN A 200 -6.37 -3.21 -11.69
C GLN A 200 -7.85 -2.93 -11.92
N ALA A 201 -8.33 -1.81 -11.37
CA ALA A 201 -9.62 -1.25 -11.69
C ALA A 201 -9.43 0.08 -12.43
N LEU A 202 -10.34 0.38 -13.34
CA LEU A 202 -10.29 1.51 -14.26
C LEU A 202 -11.45 2.48 -14.01
N LEU A 203 -11.37 3.63 -14.64
CA LEU A 203 -12.44 4.63 -14.60
C LEU A 203 -13.78 4.02 -15.05
N GLY A 204 -14.80 4.18 -14.22
CA GLY A 204 -16.15 3.71 -14.48
C GLY A 204 -16.44 2.29 -14.00
N ASP A 205 -15.42 1.51 -13.63
CA ASP A 205 -15.64 0.20 -13.02
C ASP A 205 -16.47 0.33 -11.74
N ILE A 206 -17.24 -0.70 -11.43
CA ILE A 206 -17.99 -0.81 -10.19
C ILE A 206 -17.29 -1.83 -9.29
N ILE A 207 -17.02 -1.42 -8.07
CA ILE A 207 -16.41 -2.26 -7.05
C ILE A 207 -17.49 -2.68 -6.04
N HIS A 208 -17.58 -3.99 -5.80
CA HIS A 208 -18.51 -4.62 -4.85
C HIS A 208 -17.74 -5.09 -3.61
N PRO A 209 -17.74 -4.30 -2.51
CA PRO A 209 -17.05 -4.69 -1.30
C PRO A 209 -17.82 -5.76 -0.53
N VAL A 210 -17.10 -6.80 -0.10
CA VAL A 210 -17.61 -7.82 0.82
C VAL A 210 -16.73 -7.81 2.06
N VAL A 211 -17.33 -7.58 3.22
CA VAL A 211 -16.64 -7.49 4.50
C VAL A 211 -16.93 -8.74 5.32
N ILE A 212 -15.87 -9.30 5.91
CA ILE A 212 -15.94 -10.39 6.88
C ILE A 212 -15.30 -9.91 8.18
N GLU A 213 -16.07 -9.90 9.25
CA GLU A 213 -15.63 -9.49 10.58
C GLU A 213 -15.42 -10.72 11.46
N ASN A 214 -14.22 -10.86 12.00
CA ASN A 214 -13.82 -11.87 12.96
C ASN A 214 -13.32 -11.22 14.24
N ASN A 215 -13.68 -11.78 15.39
CA ASN A 215 -13.16 -11.36 16.68
C ASN A 215 -12.07 -12.34 17.14
N LEU A 216 -10.88 -11.84 17.39
CA LEU A 216 -9.74 -12.64 17.86
C LEU A 216 -9.24 -12.05 19.20
N GLY A 217 -9.81 -12.57 20.29
CA GLY A 217 -9.53 -12.02 21.63
C GLY A 217 -9.98 -10.57 21.75
N ASP A 218 -9.05 -9.67 22.06
CA ASP A 218 -9.34 -8.23 22.21
C ASP A 218 -9.30 -7.45 20.88
N ASN A 219 -8.93 -8.10 19.77
CA ASN A 219 -8.81 -7.47 18.47
C ASN A 219 -9.95 -7.84 17.53
N ASN A 220 -10.46 -6.87 16.79
CA ASN A 220 -11.35 -7.09 15.66
C ASN A 220 -10.52 -7.16 14.38
N ILE A 221 -10.77 -8.19 13.56
CA ILE A 221 -10.13 -8.36 12.26
C ILE A 221 -11.22 -8.22 11.19
N TYR A 222 -11.02 -7.25 10.30
CA TYR A 222 -11.87 -7.07 9.12
C TYR A 222 -11.11 -7.55 7.90
N THR A 223 -11.68 -8.50 7.16
CA THR A 223 -11.19 -8.89 5.83
C THR A 223 -12.18 -8.35 4.80
N VAL A 224 -11.69 -7.43 3.95
CA VAL A 224 -12.49 -6.80 2.89
C VAL A 224 -12.02 -7.33 1.54
N SER A 225 -12.92 -7.98 0.81
CA SER A 225 -12.72 -8.37 -0.59
C SER A 225 -13.40 -7.32 -1.47
N LEU A 226 -12.62 -6.62 -2.28
CA LEU A 226 -13.09 -5.70 -3.29
C LEU A 226 -13.20 -6.47 -4.61
N ASN A 227 -14.41 -6.59 -5.16
CA ASN A 227 -14.67 -7.42 -6.34
C ASN A 227 -15.19 -6.56 -7.48
N ASN A 228 -14.92 -6.98 -8.74
CA ASN A 228 -15.48 -6.35 -9.94
C ASN A 228 -16.88 -6.91 -10.27
N ASP A 229 -17.50 -6.42 -11.34
CA ASP A 229 -18.82 -6.87 -11.81
C ASP A 229 -18.88 -8.37 -12.18
N GLU A 230 -17.74 -8.96 -12.56
CA GLU A 230 -17.65 -10.39 -12.84
C GLU A 230 -17.50 -11.24 -11.58
N GLY A 231 -17.48 -10.61 -10.39
CA GLY A 231 -17.26 -11.28 -9.11
C GLY A 231 -15.82 -11.67 -8.84
N GLU A 232 -14.87 -11.21 -9.66
CA GLU A 232 -13.45 -11.46 -9.45
C GLU A 232 -12.86 -10.46 -8.46
N THR A 233 -12.10 -10.97 -7.51
CA THR A 233 -11.44 -10.13 -6.51
C THR A 233 -10.31 -9.30 -7.13
N VAL A 234 -10.40 -7.99 -7.05
CA VAL A 234 -9.37 -7.03 -7.49
C VAL A 234 -8.36 -6.73 -6.39
N CYS A 235 -8.83 -6.65 -5.13
CA CYS A 235 -7.96 -6.43 -3.98
C CYS A 235 -8.55 -7.10 -2.74
N VAL A 236 -7.68 -7.65 -1.87
CA VAL A 236 -8.06 -8.12 -0.53
C VAL A 236 -7.33 -7.30 0.50
N ILE A 237 -8.04 -6.75 1.45
CA ILE A 237 -7.49 -5.96 2.55
C ILE A 237 -7.86 -6.63 3.88
N GLN A 238 -6.89 -6.77 4.76
CA GLN A 238 -7.11 -7.24 6.13
C GLN A 238 -6.65 -6.16 7.10
N LEU A 239 -7.52 -5.79 8.03
CA LEU A 239 -7.33 -4.73 9.02
C LEU A 239 -7.46 -5.32 10.41
N THR A 240 -6.48 -5.08 11.28
CA THR A 240 -6.56 -5.38 12.72
C THR A 240 -6.77 -4.07 13.48
N VAL A 241 -7.73 -4.07 14.39
CA VAL A 241 -8.20 -2.89 15.12
C VAL A 241 -8.13 -3.15 16.61
#